data_fb46aa0c7ee34841cc3f6c8ed19835f3
#
_entry.id   fb46aa0c7ee34841cc3f6c8ed19835f3
#
_cell.length_a   1.000
_cell.length_b   1.000
_cell.length_c   1.000
_cell.angle_alpha   90.00
_cell.angle_beta   90.00
_cell.angle_gamma   90.00
#
_symmetry.space_group_name_H-M   'P 1'
#
loop_
_entity.id
_entity.type
_entity.pdbx_description
1 polymer ?
#
loop_
_entity_poly.entity_id
_entity_poly.type
_entity_poly.pdbx_seq_one_letter_code
_entity_poly.pdbx_strand_id
1 'polypeptide(L)'
;YQLGTESGKIAKDYLIKRNINEEIQKQFGIGYASDGLTRQMIDKTPDTTIDKLEAVNIISRDEDGNVREVFRNRIVIPIRDDSGRIVAFGGRIINSNGKAPKYLNSKETEIFHKSNILFNYNYARNYATNGEIFVVEGYMDVVGANVLGYKNSVALMGVEMSEQHINKIKRINSSVVLALDNDVSGKKAIIKTIPKLVQNNINVSVLDISKIQNGKYK
;
A
#
# COMPACT_ATOMS: atom_id res chain seq x y z
N TYR A 1 -0.41 10.22 -13.11
CA TYR A 1 -0.42 11.20 -14.20
C TYR A 1 -1.51 10.93 -15.23
N GLN A 2 -2.04 9.70 -15.35
CA GLN A 2 -3.09 9.40 -16.34
C GLN A 2 -4.52 9.52 -15.81
N LEU A 3 -4.72 9.93 -14.57
CA LEU A 3 -6.07 10.19 -14.01
C LEU A 3 -6.82 11.31 -14.74
N GLY A 4 -6.10 12.22 -15.39
CA GLY A 4 -6.67 13.30 -16.20
C GLY A 4 -6.94 12.93 -17.67
N THR A 5 -6.64 11.71 -18.10
CA THR A 5 -6.87 11.24 -19.48
C THR A 5 -8.22 10.54 -19.61
N GLU A 6 -8.69 10.34 -20.83
CA GLU A 6 -9.92 9.58 -21.11
C GLU A 6 -9.84 8.16 -20.54
N SER A 7 -8.69 7.49 -20.72
CA SER A 7 -8.45 6.15 -20.15
C SER A 7 -8.45 6.12 -18.62
N GLY A 8 -8.09 7.24 -17.97
CA GLY A 8 -8.06 7.37 -16.51
C GLY A 8 -9.39 7.75 -15.87
N LYS A 9 -10.42 8.09 -16.65
CA LYS A 9 -11.72 8.53 -16.15
C LYS A 9 -12.37 7.52 -15.19
N ILE A 10 -12.35 6.25 -15.53
CA ILE A 10 -12.90 5.17 -14.67
C ILE A 10 -12.16 5.14 -13.31
N ALA A 11 -10.84 5.33 -13.33
CA ALA A 11 -10.04 5.39 -12.10
C ALA A 11 -10.40 6.61 -11.26
N LYS A 12 -10.55 7.77 -11.89
CA LYS A 12 -10.97 9.01 -11.23
C LYS A 12 -12.34 8.86 -10.59
N ASP A 13 -13.32 8.32 -11.30
CA ASP A 13 -14.68 8.10 -10.80
C ASP A 13 -14.68 7.13 -9.61
N TYR A 14 -13.83 6.08 -9.66
CA TYR A 14 -13.66 5.15 -8.54
C TYR A 14 -13.11 5.86 -7.29
N LEU A 15 -12.10 6.72 -7.45
CA LEU A 15 -11.50 7.45 -6.33
C LEU A 15 -12.49 8.45 -5.70
N ILE A 16 -13.25 9.16 -6.54
CA ILE A 16 -14.30 10.10 -6.10
C ILE A 16 -15.37 9.36 -5.28
N LYS A 17 -15.87 8.21 -5.76
CA LYS A 17 -16.86 7.38 -5.04
C LYS A 17 -16.36 6.91 -3.67
N ARG A 18 -15.05 6.91 -3.43
CA ARG A 18 -14.43 6.55 -2.17
C ARG A 18 -14.00 7.76 -1.33
N ASN A 19 -14.45 8.95 -1.70
CA ASN A 19 -14.07 10.22 -1.06
C ASN A 19 -12.54 10.48 -1.05
N ILE A 20 -11.81 9.87 -2.00
CA ILE A 20 -10.37 10.10 -2.17
C ILE A 20 -10.22 11.33 -3.06
N ASN A 21 -10.20 12.51 -2.43
CA ASN A 21 -10.07 13.80 -3.10
C ASN A 21 -8.67 14.02 -3.68
N GLU A 22 -8.47 15.14 -4.38
CA GLU A 22 -7.18 15.46 -5.01
C GLU A 22 -6.04 15.64 -4.01
N GLU A 23 -6.31 16.13 -2.82
CA GLU A 23 -5.31 16.29 -1.77
C GLU A 23 -4.75 14.91 -1.35
N ILE A 24 -5.63 13.96 -1.05
CA ILE A 24 -5.26 12.58 -0.72
C ILE A 24 -4.56 11.89 -1.91
N GLN A 25 -5.05 12.10 -3.14
CA GLN A 25 -4.39 11.57 -4.33
C GLN A 25 -2.95 12.08 -4.47
N LYS A 26 -2.72 13.37 -4.25
CA LYS A 26 -1.38 13.99 -4.27
C LYS A 26 -0.50 13.51 -3.13
N GLN A 27 -1.04 13.45 -1.91
CA GLN A 27 -0.31 12.97 -0.72
C GLN A 27 0.26 11.57 -0.95
N PHE A 28 -0.57 10.65 -1.45
CA PHE A 28 -0.16 9.26 -1.70
C PHE A 28 0.49 9.06 -3.07
N GLY A 29 0.46 10.05 -3.97
CA GLY A 29 0.96 9.92 -5.33
C GLY A 29 0.13 8.97 -6.19
N ILE A 30 -1.18 8.87 -5.92
CA ILE A 30 -2.08 7.93 -6.60
C ILE A 30 -2.15 8.29 -8.08
N GLY A 31 -1.96 7.30 -8.94
CA GLY A 31 -2.06 7.40 -10.38
C GLY A 31 -2.86 6.27 -11.00
N TYR A 32 -2.92 6.27 -12.32
CA TYR A 32 -3.51 5.19 -13.10
C TYR A 32 -2.49 4.70 -14.14
N ALA A 33 -2.30 3.41 -14.22
CA ALA A 33 -1.50 2.75 -15.24
C ALA A 33 -2.45 2.18 -16.31
N SER A 34 -2.57 2.89 -17.42
CA SER A 34 -3.26 2.38 -18.62
C SER A 34 -2.43 1.29 -19.28
N ASP A 35 -3.00 0.60 -20.24
CA ASP A 35 -2.26 -0.31 -21.11
C ASP A 35 -1.27 0.48 -22.00
N GLY A 36 -0.08 -0.05 -22.26
CA GLY A 36 0.94 0.58 -23.09
C GLY A 36 1.73 1.73 -22.43
N LEU A 37 1.67 1.86 -21.09
CA LEU A 37 2.38 2.91 -20.36
C LEU A 37 3.89 2.79 -20.45
N THR A 38 4.43 1.57 -20.48
CA THR A 38 5.87 1.30 -20.52
C THR A 38 6.55 1.96 -21.73
N ARG A 39 5.95 1.85 -22.91
CA ARG A 39 6.47 2.49 -24.12
C ARG A 39 6.53 4.00 -23.96
N GLN A 40 5.49 4.61 -23.41
CA GLN A 40 5.45 6.05 -23.15
C GLN A 40 6.52 6.49 -22.13
N MET A 41 6.85 5.64 -21.15
CA MET A 41 7.92 5.92 -20.19
C MET A 41 9.29 5.93 -20.85
N ILE A 42 9.58 4.95 -21.70
CA ILE A 42 10.84 4.84 -22.44
C ILE A 42 10.99 6.03 -23.39
N ASP A 43 9.96 6.36 -24.16
CA ASP A 43 9.97 7.46 -25.12
C ASP A 43 10.20 8.84 -24.47
N LYS A 44 9.74 9.01 -23.22
CA LYS A 44 9.82 10.30 -22.49
C LYS A 44 11.04 10.44 -21.58
N THR A 45 11.73 9.33 -21.29
CA THR A 45 12.84 9.32 -20.31
C THR A 45 14.01 8.60 -20.92
N PRO A 46 14.98 9.32 -21.54
CA PRO A 46 16.07 8.74 -22.34
C PRO A 46 16.90 7.68 -21.61
N ASP A 47 17.09 7.84 -20.29
CA ASP A 47 17.87 6.91 -19.47
C ASP A 47 17.08 5.68 -19.00
N THR A 48 15.79 5.59 -19.35
CA THR A 48 14.94 4.46 -18.98
C THR A 48 15.08 3.33 -19.98
N THR A 49 15.56 2.17 -19.53
CA THR A 49 15.70 0.96 -20.33
C THR A 49 14.75 -0.13 -19.88
N ILE A 50 14.49 -1.10 -20.74
CA ILE A 50 13.69 -2.30 -20.41
C ILE A 50 14.27 -3.01 -19.18
N ASP A 51 15.59 -3.19 -19.10
CA ASP A 51 16.24 -3.88 -17.98
C ASP A 51 16.07 -3.11 -16.65
N LYS A 52 16.17 -1.79 -16.67
CA LYS A 52 15.89 -0.96 -15.49
C LYS A 52 14.43 -1.07 -15.02
N LEU A 53 13.47 -1.10 -15.95
CA LEU A 53 12.06 -1.27 -15.62
C LEU A 53 11.75 -2.67 -15.07
N GLU A 54 12.45 -3.69 -15.57
CA GLU A 54 12.35 -5.05 -15.06
C GLU A 54 12.96 -5.18 -13.66
N ALA A 55 14.14 -4.60 -13.44
CA ALA A 55 14.82 -4.63 -12.14
C ALA A 55 13.97 -4.03 -11.00
N VAL A 56 13.12 -3.04 -11.30
CA VAL A 56 12.17 -2.42 -10.33
C VAL A 56 10.76 -2.98 -10.44
N ASN A 57 10.57 -4.06 -11.21
CA ASN A 57 9.28 -4.75 -11.37
C ASN A 57 8.13 -3.86 -11.90
N ILE A 58 8.42 -2.94 -12.81
CA ILE A 58 7.41 -2.23 -13.62
C ILE A 58 6.95 -3.11 -14.77
N ILE A 59 7.89 -3.88 -15.32
CA ILE A 59 7.64 -4.92 -16.31
C ILE A 59 8.15 -6.26 -15.80
N SER A 60 7.75 -7.32 -16.47
CA SER A 60 8.26 -8.68 -16.31
C SER A 60 8.39 -9.34 -17.67
N ARG A 61 9.24 -10.36 -17.79
CA ARG A 61 9.29 -11.24 -18.97
C ARG A 61 8.50 -12.53 -18.66
N ASP A 62 7.79 -13.03 -19.66
CA ASP A 62 7.21 -14.37 -19.60
C ASP A 62 8.26 -15.45 -20.01
N GLU A 63 7.85 -16.71 -19.99
CA GLU A 63 8.71 -17.85 -20.32
C GLU A 63 9.28 -17.78 -21.75
N ASP A 64 8.58 -17.12 -22.68
CA ASP A 64 9.01 -16.89 -24.06
C ASP A 64 9.86 -15.62 -24.21
N GLY A 65 10.15 -14.90 -23.12
CA GLY A 65 10.92 -13.65 -23.11
C GLY A 65 10.12 -12.40 -23.50
N ASN A 66 8.82 -12.51 -23.72
CA ASN A 66 8.00 -11.35 -24.07
C ASN A 66 7.82 -10.42 -22.87
N VAL A 67 7.97 -9.12 -23.10
CA VAL A 67 7.82 -8.08 -22.09
C VAL A 67 6.34 -7.83 -21.79
N ARG A 68 5.99 -7.83 -20.51
CA ARG A 68 4.64 -7.53 -20.03
C ARG A 68 4.68 -6.49 -18.93
N GLU A 69 3.77 -5.53 -19.00
CA GLU A 69 3.57 -4.55 -17.92
C GLU A 69 2.94 -5.24 -16.70
N VAL A 70 3.52 -5.00 -15.51
CA VAL A 70 3.03 -5.57 -14.26
C VAL A 70 1.71 -4.91 -13.84
N PHE A 71 1.63 -3.58 -13.98
CA PHE A 71 0.47 -2.80 -13.57
C PHE A 71 -0.31 -2.31 -14.80
N ARG A 72 -1.23 -3.14 -15.32
CA ARG A 72 -2.11 -2.76 -16.42
C ARG A 72 -3.53 -2.53 -15.93
N ASN A 73 -4.13 -1.42 -16.37
CA ASN A 73 -5.51 -1.03 -16.04
C ASN A 73 -5.77 -1.02 -14.53
N ARG A 74 -4.80 -0.45 -13.78
CA ARG A 74 -4.84 -0.38 -12.32
C ARG A 74 -4.68 1.05 -11.82
N ILE A 75 -5.38 1.36 -10.75
CA ILE A 75 -4.97 2.45 -9.87
C ILE A 75 -3.65 2.02 -9.24
N VAL A 76 -2.64 2.87 -9.32
CA VAL A 76 -1.28 2.59 -8.82
C VAL A 76 -0.94 3.56 -7.70
N ILE A 77 -0.37 3.02 -6.63
CA ILE A 77 0.03 3.76 -5.45
C ILE A 77 1.52 3.47 -5.20
N PRO A 78 2.38 4.51 -5.15
CA PRO A 78 3.78 4.33 -4.81
C PRO A 78 3.97 3.80 -3.39
N ILE A 79 4.86 2.82 -3.25
CA ILE A 79 5.34 2.34 -1.96
C ILE A 79 6.67 3.05 -1.70
N ARG A 80 6.79 3.67 -0.52
CA ARG A 80 7.95 4.48 -0.15
C ARG A 80 8.72 3.86 0.99
N ASP A 81 10.03 4.04 0.98
CA ASP A 81 10.89 3.73 2.12
C ASP A 81 10.73 4.78 3.24
N ASP A 82 11.47 4.61 4.33
CA ASP A 82 11.45 5.49 5.50
C ASP A 82 11.90 6.93 5.18
N SER A 83 12.67 7.11 4.10
CA SER A 83 13.13 8.43 3.62
C SER A 83 12.14 9.07 2.62
N GLY A 84 11.05 8.38 2.26
CA GLY A 84 10.06 8.86 1.31
C GLY A 84 10.39 8.59 -0.16
N ARG A 85 11.48 7.85 -0.47
CA ARG A 85 11.84 7.47 -1.84
C ARG A 85 10.92 6.35 -2.31
N ILE A 86 10.49 6.40 -3.57
CA ILE A 86 9.66 5.34 -4.16
C ILE A 86 10.56 4.12 -4.42
N VAL A 87 10.18 2.98 -3.85
CA VAL A 87 10.92 1.70 -3.97
C VAL A 87 10.09 0.61 -4.64
N ALA A 88 8.75 0.77 -4.70
CA ALA A 88 7.84 -0.18 -5.32
C ALA A 88 6.49 0.46 -5.62
N PHE A 89 5.55 -0.34 -6.11
CA PHE A 89 4.17 0.07 -6.34
C PHE A 89 3.18 -0.98 -5.84
N GLY A 90 2.03 -0.51 -5.36
CA GLY A 90 0.82 -1.29 -5.20
C GLY A 90 -0.18 -0.95 -6.31
N GLY A 91 -0.94 -1.93 -6.78
CA GLY A 91 -1.92 -1.72 -7.85
C GLY A 91 -3.26 -2.34 -7.53
N ARG A 92 -4.36 -1.58 -7.72
CA ARG A 92 -5.72 -2.07 -7.60
C ARG A 92 -6.39 -2.09 -8.97
N ILE A 93 -6.89 -3.25 -9.39
CA ILE A 93 -7.69 -3.36 -10.61
C ILE A 93 -9.08 -2.75 -10.38
N ILE A 94 -9.60 -2.01 -11.38
CA ILE A 94 -10.92 -1.36 -11.28
C ILE A 94 -11.98 -2.28 -11.84
N ASN A 95 -11.78 -2.74 -13.06
CA ASN A 95 -12.67 -3.66 -13.76
C ASN A 95 -12.00 -5.03 -13.83
N SER A 96 -12.45 -5.96 -13.00
CA SER A 96 -11.96 -7.35 -13.02
C SER A 96 -13.03 -8.24 -13.65
N ASN A 97 -12.62 -9.00 -14.67
CA ASN A 97 -13.40 -10.13 -15.18
C ASN A 97 -13.15 -11.43 -14.38
N GLY A 98 -12.62 -11.31 -13.16
CA GLY A 98 -12.37 -12.43 -12.24
C GLY A 98 -11.05 -13.18 -12.47
N LYS A 99 -10.33 -12.91 -13.55
CA LYS A 99 -9.09 -13.63 -13.90
C LYS A 99 -7.81 -13.03 -13.26
N ALA A 100 -7.82 -11.75 -12.90
CA ALA A 100 -6.68 -11.05 -12.35
C ALA A 100 -6.91 -10.71 -10.87
N PRO A 101 -5.86 -10.73 -10.01
CA PRO A 101 -5.99 -10.40 -8.61
C PRO A 101 -6.44 -8.95 -8.43
N LYS A 102 -7.35 -8.73 -7.47
CA LYS A 102 -7.90 -7.42 -7.15
C LYS A 102 -6.80 -6.44 -6.73
N TYR A 103 -5.87 -6.89 -5.92
CA TYR A 103 -4.68 -6.16 -5.48
C TYR A 103 -3.42 -6.87 -5.95
N LEU A 104 -2.43 -6.08 -6.32
CA LEU A 104 -1.13 -6.55 -6.77
C LEU A 104 -0.05 -5.62 -6.20
N ASN A 105 0.98 -6.18 -5.60
CA ASN A 105 2.17 -5.44 -5.18
C ASN A 105 3.34 -5.81 -6.10
N SER A 106 4.31 -4.92 -6.24
CA SER A 106 5.61 -5.28 -6.81
C SER A 106 6.16 -6.52 -6.11
N LYS A 107 6.87 -7.35 -6.87
CA LYS A 107 7.69 -8.43 -6.31
C LYS A 107 8.86 -7.85 -5.51
N GLU A 108 9.52 -8.68 -4.72
CA GLU A 108 10.80 -8.33 -4.09
C GLU A 108 11.82 -7.92 -5.17
N THR A 109 12.60 -6.88 -4.88
CA THR A 109 13.69 -6.37 -5.74
C THR A 109 14.88 -5.99 -4.87
N GLU A 110 16.00 -5.58 -5.45
CA GLU A 110 17.16 -5.10 -4.69
C GLU A 110 16.85 -3.90 -3.79
N ILE A 111 15.87 -3.08 -4.17
CA ILE A 111 15.47 -1.87 -3.42
C ILE A 111 14.16 -2.04 -2.64
N PHE A 112 13.47 -3.15 -2.77
CA PHE A 112 12.17 -3.39 -2.14
C PHE A 112 12.06 -4.76 -1.49
N HIS A 113 12.00 -4.77 -0.16
CA HIS A 113 11.71 -5.95 0.65
C HIS A 113 10.50 -5.64 1.54
N LYS A 114 9.39 -6.34 1.33
CA LYS A 114 8.12 -6.12 2.07
C LYS A 114 8.31 -6.21 3.58
N SER A 115 9.13 -7.14 4.05
CA SER A 115 9.46 -7.29 5.47
C SER A 115 10.15 -6.07 6.08
N ASN A 116 10.70 -5.18 5.26
CA ASN A 116 11.38 -3.96 5.70
C ASN A 116 10.51 -2.70 5.59
N ILE A 117 9.33 -2.81 4.97
CA ILE A 117 8.50 -1.65 4.65
C ILE A 117 7.16 -1.72 5.39
N LEU A 118 6.90 -0.73 6.23
CA LEU A 118 5.54 -0.38 6.64
C LEU A 118 5.03 0.69 5.68
N PHE A 119 3.98 0.37 4.91
CA PHE A 119 3.41 1.34 3.99
C PHE A 119 2.98 2.61 4.72
N ASN A 120 3.31 3.78 4.18
CA ASN A 120 3.03 5.11 4.75
C ASN A 120 3.86 5.47 6.01
N TYR A 121 4.79 4.65 6.47
CA TYR A 121 5.55 4.94 7.69
C TYR A 121 6.30 6.27 7.64
N ASN A 122 6.88 6.62 6.50
CA ASN A 122 7.60 7.88 6.29
C ASN A 122 6.76 9.12 6.64
N TYR A 123 5.45 9.05 6.46
CA TYR A 123 4.49 10.11 6.77
C TYR A 123 3.85 9.91 8.15
N ALA A 124 3.32 8.71 8.42
CA ALA A 124 2.57 8.37 9.62
C ALA A 124 3.36 8.58 10.91
N ARG A 125 4.68 8.34 10.91
CA ARG A 125 5.54 8.53 12.08
C ARG A 125 5.47 9.94 12.67
N ASN A 126 5.24 10.95 11.85
CA ASN A 126 5.15 12.34 12.32
C ASN A 126 3.87 12.61 13.15
N TYR A 127 2.88 11.73 13.06
CA TYR A 127 1.61 11.80 13.77
C TYR A 127 1.45 10.72 14.85
N ALA A 128 2.39 9.78 14.92
CA ALA A 128 2.33 8.63 15.81
C ALA A 128 3.35 8.73 16.98
N THR A 129 4.36 9.59 16.88
CA THR A 129 5.43 9.68 17.89
C THR A 129 4.87 9.97 19.28
N ASN A 130 5.24 9.15 20.27
CA ASN A 130 4.74 9.17 21.66
C ASN A 130 3.20 9.02 21.76
N GLY A 131 2.58 8.43 20.78
CA GLY A 131 1.13 8.24 20.73
C GLY A 131 0.76 6.84 20.29
N GLU A 132 -0.15 6.74 19.34
CA GLU A 132 -0.64 5.49 18.78
C GLU A 132 -0.34 5.41 17.29
N ILE A 133 -0.04 4.20 16.79
CA ILE A 133 0.04 3.90 15.38
C ILE A 133 -0.97 2.81 15.02
N PHE A 134 -1.82 3.09 14.04
CA PHE A 134 -2.79 2.12 13.52
C PHE A 134 -2.12 1.23 12.48
N VAL A 135 -2.21 -0.09 12.68
CA VAL A 135 -1.69 -1.08 11.75
C VAL A 135 -2.87 -1.77 11.07
N VAL A 136 -2.97 -1.61 9.75
CA VAL A 136 -4.00 -2.20 8.88
C VAL A 136 -3.38 -3.19 7.89
N GLU A 137 -4.20 -3.90 7.11
CA GLU A 137 -3.69 -4.93 6.19
C GLU A 137 -3.11 -4.33 4.91
N GLY A 138 -3.84 -3.44 4.25
CA GLY A 138 -3.54 -2.98 2.91
C GLY A 138 -3.36 -1.47 2.77
N TYR A 139 -2.73 -1.07 1.69
CA TYR A 139 -2.49 0.35 1.39
C TYR A 139 -3.79 1.14 1.13
N MET A 140 -4.86 0.50 0.65
CA MET A 140 -6.16 1.17 0.48
C MET A 140 -6.85 1.45 1.81
N ASP A 141 -6.58 0.65 2.85
CA ASP A 141 -7.11 0.85 4.19
C ASP A 141 -6.42 2.06 4.83
N VAL A 142 -5.10 2.21 4.61
CA VAL A 142 -4.36 3.42 5.00
C VAL A 142 -4.89 4.66 4.30
N VAL A 143 -5.16 4.59 2.99
CA VAL A 143 -5.76 5.71 2.25
C VAL A 143 -7.13 6.05 2.82
N GLY A 144 -7.97 5.05 3.10
CA GLY A 144 -9.27 5.22 3.74
C GLY A 144 -9.18 5.84 5.13
N ALA A 145 -8.24 5.37 5.97
CA ALA A 145 -7.97 5.93 7.28
C ALA A 145 -7.57 7.42 7.20
N ASN A 146 -6.71 7.78 6.23
CA ASN A 146 -6.31 9.18 6.01
C ASN A 146 -7.47 10.07 5.53
N VAL A 147 -8.40 9.55 4.71
CA VAL A 147 -9.65 10.26 4.36
C VAL A 147 -10.46 10.60 5.61
N LEU A 148 -10.44 9.71 6.62
CA LEU A 148 -11.11 9.91 7.91
C LEU A 148 -10.28 10.71 8.92
N GLY A 149 -9.07 11.17 8.56
CA GLY A 149 -8.20 11.96 9.42
C GLY A 149 -7.18 11.16 10.26
N TYR A 150 -7.18 9.82 10.19
CA TYR A 150 -6.20 8.96 10.87
C TYR A 150 -4.87 8.92 10.13
N LYS A 151 -4.09 9.99 10.26
CA LYS A 151 -2.80 10.16 9.57
C LYS A 151 -1.69 9.23 10.08
N ASN A 152 -1.83 8.71 11.29
CA ASN A 152 -0.93 7.77 11.97
C ASN A 152 -1.21 6.30 11.61
N SER A 153 -1.64 6.01 10.40
CA SER A 153 -1.95 4.66 9.92
C SER A 153 -0.89 4.13 8.97
N VAL A 154 -0.55 2.83 9.11
CA VAL A 154 0.42 2.08 8.28
C VAL A 154 -0.14 0.72 7.90
N ALA A 155 0.39 0.10 6.82
CA ALA A 155 -0.03 -1.23 6.41
C ALA A 155 1.13 -2.22 6.26
N LEU A 156 0.82 -3.51 6.52
CA LEU A 156 1.72 -4.64 6.37
C LEU A 156 1.82 -5.15 4.93
N MET A 157 0.86 -4.83 4.07
CA MET A 157 0.80 -5.19 2.63
C MET A 157 0.86 -6.70 2.34
N GLY A 158 0.21 -7.51 3.19
CA GLY A 158 0.08 -8.95 2.98
C GLY A 158 1.26 -9.79 3.50
N VAL A 159 2.08 -9.24 4.40
CA VAL A 159 3.11 -9.98 5.14
C VAL A 159 2.81 -9.98 6.64
N GLU A 160 3.39 -10.95 7.36
CA GLU A 160 3.36 -10.92 8.82
C GLU A 160 4.25 -9.78 9.36
N MET A 161 3.92 -9.27 10.55
CA MET A 161 4.76 -8.26 11.22
C MET A 161 6.15 -8.84 11.49
N SER A 162 7.16 -8.21 10.91
CA SER A 162 8.57 -8.57 11.01
C SER A 162 9.25 -7.85 12.18
N GLU A 163 10.47 -8.26 12.52
CA GLU A 163 11.30 -7.55 13.49
C GLU A 163 11.65 -6.13 13.01
N GLN A 164 11.87 -5.94 11.71
CA GLN A 164 12.13 -4.63 11.13
C GLN A 164 10.93 -3.69 11.30
N HIS A 165 9.71 -4.19 11.14
CA HIS A 165 8.49 -3.43 11.42
C HIS A 165 8.41 -3.03 12.90
N ILE A 166 8.68 -3.97 13.82
CA ILE A 166 8.69 -3.74 15.27
C ILE A 166 9.74 -2.69 15.63
N ASN A 167 10.94 -2.78 15.08
CA ASN A 167 12.03 -1.82 15.34
C ASN A 167 11.66 -0.40 14.90
N LYS A 168 10.91 -0.24 13.79
CA LYS A 168 10.40 1.06 13.34
C LYS A 168 9.42 1.65 14.35
N ILE A 169 8.49 0.83 14.85
CA ILE A 169 7.50 1.25 15.86
C ILE A 169 8.20 1.64 17.18
N LYS A 170 9.19 0.87 17.61
CA LYS A 170 9.97 1.20 18.81
C LYS A 170 10.68 2.56 18.69
N ARG A 171 11.23 2.89 17.53
CA ARG A 171 11.94 4.16 17.30
C ARG A 171 11.05 5.39 17.50
N ILE A 172 9.76 5.28 17.27
CA ILE A 172 8.80 6.38 17.44
C ILE A 172 8.09 6.32 18.80
N ASN A 173 8.42 5.33 19.65
CA ASN A 173 7.83 5.13 20.97
C ASN A 173 6.30 5.16 20.97
N SER A 174 5.67 4.45 20.04
CA SER A 174 4.23 4.39 19.89
C SER A 174 3.66 3.09 20.44
N SER A 175 2.44 3.14 20.98
CA SER A 175 1.57 1.99 21.13
C SER A 175 0.98 1.59 19.78
N VAL A 176 0.56 0.34 19.64
CA VAL A 176 -0.01 -0.21 18.40
C VAL A 176 -1.50 -0.45 18.57
N VAL A 177 -2.29 0.02 17.61
CA VAL A 177 -3.68 -0.37 17.44
C VAL A 177 -3.78 -1.27 16.22
N LEU A 178 -4.03 -2.57 16.42
CA LEU A 178 -4.24 -3.52 15.33
C LEU A 178 -5.67 -3.37 14.81
N ALA A 179 -5.81 -2.93 13.58
CA ALA A 179 -7.08 -2.74 12.87
C ALA A 179 -7.09 -3.61 11.60
N LEU A 180 -6.88 -4.92 11.76
CA LEU A 180 -6.85 -5.90 10.68
C LEU A 180 -8.26 -6.41 10.37
N ASP A 181 -8.44 -7.01 9.19
CA ASP A 181 -9.74 -7.51 8.73
C ASP A 181 -10.33 -8.56 9.69
N ASN A 182 -11.64 -8.55 9.85
CA ASN A 182 -12.34 -9.48 10.77
C ASN A 182 -12.60 -10.86 10.13
N ASP A 183 -11.78 -11.26 9.18
CA ASP A 183 -11.82 -12.58 8.58
C ASP A 183 -10.88 -13.57 9.31
N VAL A 184 -10.83 -14.81 8.84
CA VAL A 184 -9.98 -15.85 9.43
C VAL A 184 -8.50 -15.50 9.34
N SER A 185 -8.07 -14.84 8.27
CA SER A 185 -6.68 -14.44 8.04
C SER A 185 -6.26 -13.33 9.00
N GLY A 186 -7.05 -12.26 9.08
CA GLY A 186 -6.78 -11.13 9.96
C GLY A 186 -6.77 -11.54 11.45
N LYS A 187 -7.71 -12.40 11.88
CA LYS A 187 -7.70 -12.94 13.25
C LYS A 187 -6.45 -13.76 13.56
N LYS A 188 -5.99 -14.60 12.62
CA LYS A 188 -4.72 -15.31 12.77
C LYS A 188 -3.52 -14.37 12.82
N ALA A 189 -3.52 -13.32 12.01
CA ALA A 189 -2.47 -12.31 12.01
C ALA A 189 -2.42 -11.55 13.35
N ILE A 190 -3.57 -11.18 13.93
CA ILE A 190 -3.66 -10.56 15.26
C ILE A 190 -3.03 -11.48 16.32
N ILE A 191 -3.46 -12.75 16.38
CA ILE A 191 -2.96 -13.72 17.38
C ILE A 191 -1.44 -13.89 17.28
N LYS A 192 -0.87 -13.90 16.08
CA LYS A 192 0.58 -14.02 15.87
C LYS A 192 1.34 -12.72 16.19
N THR A 193 0.69 -11.57 16.01
CA THR A 193 1.35 -10.26 16.14
C THR A 193 1.43 -9.80 17.59
N ILE A 194 0.37 -10.01 18.38
CA ILE A 194 0.31 -9.57 19.79
C ILE A 194 1.52 -10.05 20.60
N PRO A 195 1.88 -11.37 20.62
CA PRO A 195 3.04 -11.82 21.40
C PRO A 195 4.34 -11.14 20.99
N LYS A 196 4.56 -10.90 19.70
CA LYS A 196 5.76 -10.22 19.20
C LYS A 196 5.86 -8.78 19.72
N LEU A 197 4.75 -8.05 19.73
CA LEU A 197 4.71 -6.68 20.24
C LEU A 197 4.94 -6.63 21.75
N VAL A 198 4.24 -7.49 22.51
CA VAL A 198 4.38 -7.57 23.98
C VAL A 198 5.81 -7.95 24.39
N GLN A 199 6.44 -8.94 23.73
CA GLN A 199 7.83 -9.32 23.98
C GLN A 199 8.83 -8.17 23.72
N ASN A 200 8.44 -7.22 22.87
CA ASN A 200 9.23 -6.03 22.58
C ASN A 200 8.84 -4.80 23.41
N ASN A 201 8.05 -4.98 24.49
CA ASN A 201 7.56 -3.93 25.38
C ASN A 201 6.75 -2.84 24.65
N ILE A 202 6.00 -3.21 23.60
CA ILE A 202 5.10 -2.32 22.88
C ILE A 202 3.68 -2.59 23.35
N ASN A 203 3.01 -1.56 23.85
CA ASN A 203 1.59 -1.64 24.19
C ASN A 203 0.78 -1.90 22.93
N VAL A 204 -0.16 -2.85 23.00
CA VAL A 204 -1.00 -3.23 21.87
C VAL A 204 -2.47 -3.28 22.27
N SER A 205 -3.31 -2.72 21.44
CA SER A 205 -4.77 -2.86 21.47
C SER A 205 -5.28 -3.38 20.13
N VAL A 206 -6.50 -3.91 20.12
CA VAL A 206 -7.15 -4.43 18.92
C VAL A 206 -8.44 -3.66 18.69
N LEU A 207 -8.60 -3.11 17.49
CA LEU A 207 -9.85 -2.49 17.07
C LEU A 207 -10.81 -3.58 16.57
N ASP A 208 -11.91 -3.78 17.30
CA ASP A 208 -12.95 -4.72 16.90
C ASP A 208 -13.87 -4.08 15.84
N ILE A 209 -13.51 -4.27 14.57
CA ILE A 209 -14.29 -3.76 13.44
C ILE A 209 -15.60 -4.52 13.22
N SER A 210 -15.83 -5.66 13.89
CA SER A 210 -17.10 -6.40 13.80
C SER A 210 -18.28 -5.61 14.40
N LYS A 211 -18.00 -4.69 15.31
CA LYS A 211 -19.00 -3.82 15.94
C LYS A 211 -19.44 -2.65 15.06
N ILE A 212 -18.78 -2.46 13.92
CA ILE A 212 -19.12 -1.42 12.95
C ILE A 212 -20.07 -2.03 11.91
N GLN A 213 -21.36 -1.76 12.00
CA GLN A 213 -22.34 -2.14 10.98
C GLN A 213 -22.67 -0.95 10.08
N ASN A 214 -22.55 -1.14 8.75
CA ASN A 214 -22.93 -0.16 7.73
C ASN A 214 -22.35 1.25 7.97
N GLY A 215 -21.12 1.33 8.46
CA GLY A 215 -20.43 2.60 8.73
C GLY A 215 -20.94 3.34 9.99
N LYS A 216 -21.75 2.69 10.84
CA LYS A 216 -22.21 3.22 12.13
C LYS A 216 -21.73 2.32 13.27
N TYR A 217 -21.24 2.93 14.35
CA TYR A 217 -21.01 2.21 15.59
C TYR A 217 -22.36 1.76 16.15
N LYS A 218 -22.39 0.53 16.67
CA LYS A 218 -23.49 0.06 17.53
C LYS A 218 -23.38 0.67 18.90
#